data_8c167c4ca8c40df2d2b7fe8c902b5d9d
#
_entry.id   8c167c4ca8c40df2d2b7fe8c902b5d9d
#
_cell.length_a   1.000
_cell.length_b   1.000
_cell.length_c   1.000
_cell.angle_alpha   90.00
_cell.angle_beta   90.00
_cell.angle_gamma   90.00
#
_symmetry.space_group_name_H-M   'P 1'
#
loop_
_entity.id
_entity.type
_entity.pdbx_description
1 polymer ?
#
loop_
_entity_poly.entity_id
_entity_poly.type
_entity_poly.pdbx_seq_one_letter_code
_entity_poly.pdbx_strand_id
1 'polypeptide(L)'
;MALSDDAGPRPHRDAPPVRWRDRVRIPRPSGSPAVLTGHPVRTPRRRDVAVADPVSGRPLRVAVWEYEPEVAPAHRDAAAPPRTVFVHGFRGDHHGLSLLADALPERAITSIELPGFGDSEPFPDAEHTVAHHADAVAAVLAAMPPSQRPVLVAHSYGTVVGAELVARDPGRWDRLALLNPIAEPALDASASWTSRGLAALARGYYELAARLPERAGRLVLGAAPVVWVTTLAMSRTPDRRVLAYTHDQHRRYFSRFASARMLSESYRASSTGTVADAADRLRLPVLLVAGREDPLGSVPAQEALAAAIEAGGGRAELHVLDGVGHLLHYERPGECAALLRAWAARGR
;
A
#
# COMPACT_ATOMS: atom_id res chain seq x y z
N MET A 1 -16.48 -44.33 6.16
CA MET A 1 -15.43 -43.46 6.70
C MET A 1 -15.58 -42.15 5.95
N ALA A 2 -16.31 -41.20 6.58
CA ALA A 2 -16.75 -39.96 5.95
C ALA A 2 -15.63 -38.93 5.98
N LEU A 3 -15.34 -38.34 4.81
CA LEU A 3 -14.47 -37.17 4.69
C LEU A 3 -15.28 -35.96 5.13
N SER A 4 -14.83 -35.27 6.18
CA SER A 4 -15.40 -34.02 6.63
C SER A 4 -15.06 -32.91 5.63
N ASP A 5 -16.08 -32.35 5.00
CA ASP A 5 -16.04 -31.09 4.25
C ASP A 5 -15.73 -29.94 5.22
N ASP A 6 -14.49 -29.51 5.24
CA ASP A 6 -14.08 -28.25 5.88
C ASP A 6 -14.23 -27.13 4.84
N ALA A 7 -15.49 -26.69 4.67
CA ALA A 7 -15.83 -25.56 3.83
C ALA A 7 -15.46 -24.28 4.56
N GLY A 8 -14.33 -23.65 4.20
CA GLY A 8 -13.98 -22.31 4.61
C GLY A 8 -15.11 -21.30 4.38
N PRO A 9 -15.12 -20.14 5.06
CA PRO A 9 -16.22 -19.19 5.01
C PRO A 9 -16.53 -18.76 3.57
N ARG A 10 -17.76 -19.07 3.13
CA ARG A 10 -18.27 -18.72 1.80
C ARG A 10 -18.24 -17.19 1.61
N PRO A 11 -17.87 -16.69 0.44
CA PRO A 11 -17.91 -15.25 0.17
C PRO A 11 -19.35 -14.75 0.31
N HIS A 12 -19.54 -13.64 1.01
CA HIS A 12 -20.81 -12.93 1.17
C HIS A 12 -21.31 -12.40 -0.19
N ARG A 13 -21.94 -13.23 -1.00
CA ARG A 13 -22.51 -12.84 -2.31
C ARG A 13 -23.79 -12.01 -2.25
N ASP A 14 -24.44 -11.90 -1.07
CA ASP A 14 -25.80 -11.37 -0.97
C ASP A 14 -26.01 -10.25 0.06
N ALA A 15 -25.00 -9.46 0.38
CA ALA A 15 -25.26 -8.28 1.20
C ALA A 15 -25.86 -7.16 0.32
N PRO A 16 -27.04 -6.61 0.66
CA PRO A 16 -27.66 -5.55 -0.13
C PRO A 16 -26.74 -4.30 -0.13
N PRO A 17 -26.72 -3.54 -1.24
CA PRO A 17 -25.87 -2.35 -1.34
C PRO A 17 -26.22 -1.36 -0.23
N VAL A 18 -25.19 -0.93 0.53
CA VAL A 18 -25.35 0.00 1.64
C VAL A 18 -25.85 1.35 1.08
N ARG A 19 -26.99 1.82 1.59
CA ARG A 19 -27.57 3.09 1.16
C ARG A 19 -26.57 4.23 1.43
N TRP A 20 -26.48 5.21 0.53
CA TRP A 20 -25.57 6.35 0.64
C TRP A 20 -25.65 7.04 2.02
N ARG A 21 -26.86 7.28 2.54
CA ARG A 21 -27.10 7.87 3.86
C ARG A 21 -26.46 7.10 5.02
N ASP A 22 -26.33 5.76 4.89
CA ASP A 22 -25.74 4.91 5.91
C ASP A 22 -24.21 4.90 5.84
N ARG A 23 -23.63 5.23 4.68
CA ARG A 23 -22.18 5.43 4.49
C ARG A 23 -21.72 6.80 5.00
N VAL A 24 -22.55 7.82 4.88
CA VAL A 24 -22.22 9.21 5.28
C VAL A 24 -22.01 9.35 6.79
N ARG A 25 -22.75 8.59 7.60
CA ARG A 25 -22.58 8.56 9.06
C ARG A 25 -21.61 7.46 9.46
N ILE A 26 -20.31 7.72 9.38
CA ILE A 26 -19.30 6.78 9.82
C ILE A 26 -19.29 6.70 11.35
N PRO A 27 -19.54 5.50 11.95
CA PRO A 27 -19.48 5.35 13.39
C PRO A 27 -18.04 5.48 13.90
N ARG A 28 -17.86 5.66 15.20
CA ARG A 28 -16.55 5.48 15.82
C ARG A 28 -16.22 4.00 15.86
N PRO A 29 -14.92 3.61 15.70
CA PRO A 29 -14.53 2.22 15.85
C PRO A 29 -14.83 1.74 17.26
N SER A 30 -15.39 0.54 17.37
CA SER A 30 -15.67 -0.13 18.64
C SER A 30 -14.91 -1.45 18.67
N GLY A 31 -14.19 -1.70 19.75
CA GLY A 31 -13.42 -2.93 19.94
C GLY A 31 -12.01 -2.90 19.34
N SER A 32 -11.31 -4.02 19.51
CA SER A 32 -9.94 -4.21 19.02
C SER A 32 -9.92 -4.43 17.51
N PRO A 33 -8.91 -3.93 16.78
CA PRO A 33 -8.65 -4.28 15.38
C PRO A 33 -8.53 -5.80 15.12
N ALA A 34 -8.19 -6.57 16.13
CA ALA A 34 -8.16 -8.05 16.07
C ALA A 34 -9.47 -8.68 15.53
N VAL A 35 -10.62 -8.03 15.71
CA VAL A 35 -11.91 -8.49 15.17
C VAL A 35 -11.93 -8.46 13.64
N LEU A 36 -11.12 -7.60 13.02
CA LEU A 36 -11.06 -7.44 11.56
C LEU A 36 -10.12 -8.46 10.89
N THR A 37 -9.12 -8.93 11.62
CA THR A 37 -8.09 -9.85 11.11
C THR A 37 -8.28 -11.29 11.61
N GLY A 38 -8.97 -11.48 12.73
CA GLY A 38 -9.00 -12.75 13.46
C GLY A 38 -7.70 -13.07 14.21
N HIS A 39 -6.76 -12.13 14.26
CA HIS A 39 -5.45 -12.27 14.92
C HIS A 39 -5.23 -11.16 15.95
N PRO A 40 -4.39 -11.39 16.99
CA PRO A 40 -3.95 -10.34 17.90
C PRO A 40 -3.30 -9.17 17.18
N VAL A 41 -3.41 -7.98 17.77
CA VAL A 41 -2.71 -6.79 17.27
C VAL A 41 -1.22 -6.91 17.59
N ARG A 42 -0.38 -6.84 16.58
CA ARG A 42 1.06 -6.90 16.72
C ARG A 42 1.64 -5.53 17.04
N THR A 43 2.62 -5.49 17.90
CA THR A 43 3.32 -4.25 18.26
C THR A 43 4.68 -4.20 17.56
N PRO A 44 4.88 -3.30 16.59
CA PRO A 44 6.16 -3.17 15.93
C PRO A 44 7.17 -2.43 16.80
N ARG A 45 8.44 -2.72 16.59
CA ARG A 45 9.55 -1.94 17.14
C ARG A 45 9.99 -0.91 16.13
N ARG A 46 10.04 0.36 16.52
CA ARG A 46 10.59 1.44 15.71
C ARG A 46 12.12 1.40 15.69
N ARG A 47 12.68 1.65 14.51
CA ARG A 47 14.10 1.91 14.28
C ARG A 47 14.22 3.06 13.28
N ASP A 48 15.11 3.99 13.53
CA ASP A 48 15.46 5.05 12.58
C ASP A 48 16.74 4.66 11.82
N VAL A 49 16.69 4.78 10.49
CA VAL A 49 17.82 4.48 9.61
C VAL A 49 18.24 5.79 8.93
N ALA A 50 19.51 6.16 9.06
CA ALA A 50 20.07 7.30 8.36
C ALA A 50 20.34 6.90 6.90
N VAL A 51 19.80 7.68 5.97
CA VAL A 51 20.06 7.56 4.53
C VAL A 51 20.51 8.90 3.97
N ALA A 52 21.09 8.91 2.79
CA ALA A 52 21.54 10.14 2.13
C ALA A 52 20.43 10.68 1.22
N ASP A 53 20.27 12.00 1.21
CA ASP A 53 19.47 12.70 0.19
C ASP A 53 20.08 12.42 -1.21
N PRO A 54 19.28 11.99 -2.20
CA PRO A 54 19.82 11.59 -3.51
C PRO A 54 20.53 12.69 -4.29
N VAL A 55 20.25 13.95 -3.99
CA VAL A 55 20.84 15.11 -4.69
C VAL A 55 22.01 15.70 -3.93
N SER A 56 21.85 15.95 -2.64
CA SER A 56 22.86 16.67 -1.85
C SER A 56 23.75 15.77 -1.01
N GLY A 57 23.39 14.50 -0.82
CA GLY A 57 24.07 13.59 0.10
C GLY A 57 23.86 13.90 1.58
N ARG A 58 23.09 14.93 1.93
CA ARG A 58 22.77 15.26 3.32
C ARG A 58 22.00 14.12 3.98
N PRO A 59 22.30 13.80 5.25
CA PRO A 59 21.61 12.73 5.93
C PRO A 59 20.17 13.11 6.26
N LEU A 60 19.25 12.13 6.14
CA LEU A 60 17.89 12.19 6.67
C LEU A 60 17.56 10.88 7.37
N ARG A 61 16.63 10.92 8.32
CA ARG A 61 16.19 9.74 9.05
C ARG A 61 14.91 9.17 8.42
N VAL A 62 14.97 7.89 8.09
CA VAL A 62 13.81 7.12 7.63
C VAL A 62 13.34 6.22 8.76
N ALA A 63 12.08 6.33 9.14
CA ALA A 63 11.45 5.50 10.15
C ALA A 63 11.12 4.11 9.57
N VAL A 64 11.54 3.08 10.30
CA VAL A 64 11.34 1.67 9.97
C VAL A 64 10.66 0.99 11.14
N TRP A 65 9.63 0.22 10.88
CA TRP A 65 8.83 -0.49 11.86
C TRP A 65 8.95 -1.99 11.66
N GLU A 66 9.54 -2.67 12.63
CA GLU A 66 9.87 -4.09 12.57
C GLU A 66 8.89 -4.91 13.38
N TYR A 67 8.22 -5.88 12.75
CA TYR A 67 7.34 -6.86 13.37
C TYR A 67 8.07 -8.20 13.39
N GLU A 68 8.34 -8.70 14.59
CA GLU A 68 8.93 -10.04 14.76
C GLU A 68 7.85 -11.12 14.65
N PRO A 69 8.14 -12.33 14.14
CA PRO A 69 7.17 -13.41 14.08
C PRO A 69 6.66 -13.78 15.49
N GLU A 70 5.33 -13.90 15.62
CA GLU A 70 4.69 -14.32 16.87
C GLU A 70 4.37 -15.82 16.89
N VAL A 71 4.39 -16.45 15.71
CA VAL A 71 4.14 -17.88 15.54
C VAL A 71 5.38 -18.53 14.96
N ALA A 72 5.85 -19.56 15.64
CA ALA A 72 6.96 -20.37 15.15
C ALA A 72 6.59 -21.11 13.86
N PRO A 73 7.55 -21.43 12.97
CA PRO A 73 7.30 -22.28 11.81
C PRO A 73 6.64 -23.61 12.24
N ALA A 74 5.66 -24.06 11.45
CA ALA A 74 4.89 -25.28 11.75
C ALA A 74 5.75 -26.54 11.90
N HIS A 75 6.96 -26.54 11.33
CA HIS A 75 7.97 -27.58 11.50
C HIS A 75 9.27 -26.96 11.98
N ARG A 76 9.87 -27.55 13.04
CA ARG A 76 11.13 -27.04 13.64
C ARG A 76 12.30 -27.00 12.65
N ASP A 77 12.27 -27.84 11.63
CA ASP A 77 13.31 -27.94 10.59
C ASP A 77 12.99 -27.10 9.34
N ALA A 78 11.83 -26.41 9.29
CA ALA A 78 11.51 -25.55 8.19
C ALA A 78 12.32 -24.24 8.26
N ALA A 79 13.00 -23.89 7.19
CA ALA A 79 13.67 -22.60 7.09
C ALA A 79 12.64 -21.48 7.33
N ALA A 80 13.03 -20.49 8.15
CA ALA A 80 12.18 -19.32 8.37
C ALA A 80 11.79 -18.67 7.01
N PRO A 81 10.53 -18.22 6.86
CA PRO A 81 10.13 -17.57 5.63
C PRO A 81 10.95 -16.29 5.41
N PRO A 82 11.21 -15.91 4.14
CA PRO A 82 11.91 -14.68 3.83
C PRO A 82 11.24 -13.49 4.51
N ARG A 83 12.04 -12.51 4.94
CA ARG A 83 11.55 -11.24 5.48
C ARG A 83 10.63 -10.57 4.47
N THR A 84 9.54 -10.00 4.94
CA THR A 84 8.60 -9.25 4.13
C THR A 84 8.84 -7.76 4.33
N VAL A 85 9.03 -7.02 3.25
CA VAL A 85 9.19 -5.55 3.26
C VAL A 85 7.87 -4.92 2.85
N PHE A 86 7.34 -4.00 3.65
CA PHE A 86 6.12 -3.26 3.37
C PHE A 86 6.43 -1.83 2.92
N VAL A 87 5.80 -1.40 1.82
CA VAL A 87 5.83 0.00 1.33
C VAL A 87 4.40 0.51 1.18
N HIS A 88 4.08 1.56 1.94
CA HIS A 88 2.74 2.14 2.01
C HIS A 88 2.40 3.03 0.79
N GLY A 89 1.12 3.36 0.64
CA GLY A 89 0.60 4.25 -0.40
C GLY A 89 0.76 5.74 -0.08
N PHE A 90 0.32 6.58 -1.01
CA PHE A 90 0.30 8.03 -0.86
C PHE A 90 -0.48 8.44 0.39
N ARG A 91 0.08 9.35 1.18
CA ARG A 91 -0.44 9.82 2.49
C ARG A 91 -0.58 8.72 3.55
N GLY A 92 0.04 7.56 3.32
CA GLY A 92 0.12 6.49 4.30
C GLY A 92 1.35 6.58 5.18
N ASP A 93 1.39 5.71 6.17
CA ASP A 93 2.54 5.39 7.00
C ASP A 93 2.47 3.88 7.36
N HIS A 94 3.26 3.40 8.32
CA HIS A 94 3.24 1.99 8.71
C HIS A 94 1.87 1.49 9.21
N HIS A 95 1.01 2.39 9.77
CA HIS A 95 -0.33 2.02 10.21
C HIS A 95 -1.22 1.57 9.04
N GLY A 96 -0.96 2.07 7.82
CA GLY A 96 -1.72 1.71 6.64
C GLY A 96 -1.75 0.20 6.38
N LEU A 97 -0.64 -0.49 6.62
CA LEU A 97 -0.52 -1.93 6.40
C LEU A 97 -0.54 -2.77 7.69
N SER A 98 -0.89 -2.16 8.84
CA SER A 98 -0.86 -2.85 10.15
C SER A 98 -1.83 -4.02 10.24
N LEU A 99 -3.06 -3.90 9.70
CA LEU A 99 -4.00 -5.03 9.67
C LEU A 99 -3.46 -6.22 8.85
N LEU A 100 -2.74 -5.94 7.77
CA LEU A 100 -2.09 -6.98 6.99
C LEU A 100 -0.92 -7.61 7.77
N ALA A 101 -0.17 -6.80 8.53
CA ALA A 101 0.86 -7.32 9.42
C ALA A 101 0.28 -8.23 10.51
N ASP A 102 -0.83 -7.81 11.14
CA ASP A 102 -1.56 -8.61 12.14
C ASP A 102 -2.07 -9.93 11.55
N ALA A 103 -2.55 -9.88 10.30
CA ALA A 103 -3.04 -11.07 9.58
C ALA A 103 -1.91 -12.00 9.10
N LEU A 104 -0.63 -11.66 9.29
CA LEU A 104 0.56 -12.44 8.91
C LEU A 104 1.47 -12.68 10.14
N PRO A 105 0.97 -13.28 11.23
CA PRO A 105 1.73 -13.43 12.48
C PRO A 105 2.99 -14.29 12.36
N GLU A 106 3.07 -15.13 11.32
CA GLU A 106 4.23 -16.00 11.04
C GLU A 106 5.37 -15.28 10.30
N ARG A 107 5.17 -14.00 9.88
CA ARG A 107 6.15 -13.27 9.07
C ARG A 107 6.96 -12.28 9.90
N ALA A 108 8.29 -12.27 9.67
CA ALA A 108 9.10 -11.11 9.99
C ALA A 108 8.82 -10.01 8.97
N ILE A 109 8.34 -8.83 9.43
CA ILE A 109 7.94 -7.73 8.54
C ILE A 109 8.76 -6.48 8.85
N THR A 110 9.22 -5.81 7.81
CA THR A 110 9.85 -4.49 7.88
C THR A 110 8.97 -3.51 7.12
N SER A 111 8.27 -2.63 7.80
CA SER A 111 7.47 -1.56 7.19
C SER A 111 8.28 -0.28 7.15
N ILE A 112 8.51 0.26 5.95
CA ILE A 112 9.33 1.46 5.72
C ILE A 112 8.39 2.63 5.45
N GLU A 113 8.52 3.70 6.22
CA GLU A 113 7.81 4.94 5.94
C GLU A 113 8.61 5.75 4.91
N LEU A 114 7.99 6.04 3.77
CA LEU A 114 8.63 6.81 2.71
C LEU A 114 9.02 8.21 3.20
N PRO A 115 10.15 8.78 2.76
CA PRO A 115 10.58 10.12 3.13
C PRO A 115 9.45 11.15 3.01
N GLY A 116 9.26 11.93 4.08
CA GLY A 116 8.23 12.95 4.18
C GLY A 116 6.87 12.48 4.68
N PHE A 117 6.67 11.17 4.88
CA PHE A 117 5.44 10.60 5.46
C PHE A 117 5.70 10.01 6.85
N GLY A 118 4.66 10.00 7.68
CA GLY A 118 4.72 9.42 9.02
C GLY A 118 5.77 10.11 9.89
N ASP A 119 6.71 9.31 10.38
CA ASP A 119 7.83 9.75 11.20
C ASP A 119 9.15 9.88 10.42
N SER A 120 9.14 9.63 9.09
CA SER A 120 10.29 9.82 8.23
C SER A 120 10.51 11.30 7.88
N GLU A 121 11.76 11.74 7.94
CA GLU A 121 12.14 13.09 7.51
C GLU A 121 11.95 13.23 5.99
N PRO A 122 11.58 14.41 5.49
CA PRO A 122 11.52 14.66 4.06
C PRO A 122 12.94 14.76 3.48
N PHE A 123 13.05 14.58 2.17
CA PHE A 123 14.30 14.92 1.48
C PHE A 123 14.61 16.41 1.71
N PRO A 124 15.82 16.76 2.16
CA PRO A 124 16.19 18.15 2.36
C PRO A 124 16.31 18.95 1.07
N ASP A 125 16.79 18.33 -0.01
CA ASP A 125 17.09 19.01 -1.28
C ASP A 125 16.50 18.30 -2.49
N ALA A 126 16.34 16.98 -2.45
CA ALA A 126 15.73 16.22 -3.54
C ALA A 126 14.21 16.39 -3.59
N GLU A 127 13.64 16.38 -4.80
CA GLU A 127 12.19 16.30 -5.02
C GLU A 127 11.66 14.91 -4.64
N HIS A 128 10.43 14.82 -4.11
CA HIS A 128 9.79 13.57 -3.72
C HIS A 128 9.22 12.84 -4.93
N THR A 129 10.12 12.27 -5.75
CA THR A 129 9.82 11.48 -6.95
C THR A 129 9.74 9.99 -6.63
N VAL A 130 9.20 9.18 -7.57
CA VAL A 130 9.22 7.71 -7.49
C VAL A 130 10.67 7.21 -7.36
N ALA A 131 11.58 7.73 -8.19
CA ALA A 131 12.97 7.32 -8.21
C ALA A 131 13.69 7.59 -6.87
N HIS A 132 13.52 8.80 -6.32
CA HIS A 132 14.17 9.16 -5.04
C HIS A 132 13.57 8.38 -3.85
N HIS A 133 12.26 8.12 -3.84
CA HIS A 133 11.66 7.22 -2.85
C HIS A 133 12.21 5.79 -2.96
N ALA A 134 12.39 5.27 -4.18
CA ALA A 134 13.00 3.96 -4.40
C ALA A 134 14.47 3.93 -3.93
N ASP A 135 15.25 5.02 -4.16
CA ASP A 135 16.61 5.18 -3.65
C ASP A 135 16.66 5.12 -2.11
N ALA A 136 15.74 5.82 -1.45
CA ALA A 136 15.67 5.80 0.01
C ALA A 136 15.34 4.41 0.56
N VAL A 137 14.38 3.70 -0.04
CA VAL A 137 14.04 2.32 0.36
C VAL A 137 15.24 1.39 0.12
N ALA A 138 15.94 1.51 -1.02
CA ALA A 138 17.14 0.74 -1.32
C ALA A 138 18.25 0.99 -0.27
N ALA A 139 18.47 2.26 0.11
CA ALA A 139 19.45 2.65 1.11
C ALA A 139 19.10 2.11 2.51
N VAL A 140 17.82 2.16 2.91
CA VAL A 140 17.35 1.54 4.16
C VAL A 140 17.68 0.05 4.19
N LEU A 141 17.35 -0.67 3.11
CA LEU A 141 17.59 -2.11 3.03
C LEU A 141 19.08 -2.45 2.96
N ALA A 142 19.92 -1.58 2.39
CA ALA A 142 21.38 -1.76 2.40
C ALA A 142 21.99 -1.59 3.80
N ALA A 143 21.37 -0.74 4.63
CA ALA A 143 21.78 -0.52 6.03
C ALA A 143 21.27 -1.59 7.00
N MET A 144 20.42 -2.53 6.54
CA MET A 144 19.92 -3.64 7.33
C MET A 144 20.87 -4.85 7.24
N PRO A 145 20.88 -5.75 8.25
CA PRO A 145 21.63 -6.98 8.15
C PRO A 145 21.25 -7.76 6.88
N PRO A 146 22.22 -8.37 6.18
CA PRO A 146 21.93 -9.17 5.02
C PRO A 146 20.98 -10.31 5.38
N SER A 147 19.92 -10.45 4.63
CA SER A 147 18.91 -11.50 4.79
C SER A 147 18.79 -12.29 3.49
N GLN A 148 18.08 -13.42 3.54
CA GLN A 148 17.60 -14.08 2.34
C GLN A 148 16.85 -13.04 1.49
N ARG A 149 16.74 -13.28 0.17
CA ARG A 149 15.99 -12.40 -0.73
C ARG A 149 14.61 -12.10 -0.14
N PRO A 150 14.29 -10.82 0.18
CA PRO A 150 13.02 -10.48 0.79
C PRO A 150 11.87 -10.55 -0.21
N VAL A 151 10.65 -10.66 0.33
CA VAL A 151 9.41 -10.43 -0.41
C VAL A 151 9.03 -8.96 -0.25
N LEU A 152 8.82 -8.23 -1.34
CA LEU A 152 8.27 -6.89 -1.29
C LEU A 152 6.75 -6.93 -1.41
N VAL A 153 6.05 -6.27 -0.50
CA VAL A 153 4.60 -6.04 -0.54
C VAL A 153 4.35 -4.54 -0.52
N ALA A 154 3.67 -4.04 -1.52
CA ALA A 154 3.43 -2.61 -1.65
C ALA A 154 1.95 -2.33 -1.94
N HIS A 155 1.45 -1.15 -1.53
CA HIS A 155 0.07 -0.72 -1.75
C HIS A 155 0.02 0.62 -2.50
N SER A 156 -0.88 0.74 -3.49
CA SER A 156 -1.18 2.02 -4.16
C SER A 156 0.10 2.69 -4.72
N TYR A 157 0.39 3.95 -4.38
CA TYR A 157 1.63 4.64 -4.76
C TYR A 157 2.89 3.83 -4.42
N GLY A 158 2.88 3.14 -3.27
CA GLY A 158 3.98 2.24 -2.91
C GLY A 158 4.24 1.15 -3.95
N THR A 159 3.23 0.76 -4.76
CA THR A 159 3.42 -0.22 -5.84
C THR A 159 4.29 0.32 -6.96
N VAL A 160 4.17 1.61 -7.27
CA VAL A 160 5.00 2.28 -8.28
C VAL A 160 6.44 2.38 -7.78
N VAL A 161 6.62 2.81 -6.52
CA VAL A 161 7.95 2.85 -5.87
C VAL A 161 8.56 1.45 -5.78
N GLY A 162 7.77 0.45 -5.39
CA GLY A 162 8.21 -0.95 -5.29
C GLY A 162 8.57 -1.57 -6.63
N ALA A 163 7.81 -1.29 -7.67
CA ALA A 163 8.10 -1.76 -9.03
C ALA A 163 9.41 -1.16 -9.56
N GLU A 164 9.59 0.15 -9.41
CA GLU A 164 10.84 0.83 -9.79
C GLU A 164 12.04 0.27 -9.01
N LEU A 165 11.91 0.08 -7.71
CA LEU A 165 12.94 -0.49 -6.85
C LEU A 165 13.34 -1.91 -7.29
N VAL A 166 12.36 -2.77 -7.55
CA VAL A 166 12.59 -4.17 -7.96
C VAL A 166 13.15 -4.24 -9.37
N ALA A 167 12.67 -3.40 -10.29
CA ALA A 167 13.13 -3.36 -11.68
C ALA A 167 14.61 -2.98 -11.84
N ARG A 168 15.18 -2.25 -10.87
CA ARG A 168 16.62 -1.89 -10.85
C ARG A 168 17.52 -3.08 -10.51
N ASP A 169 17.06 -3.98 -9.65
CA ASP A 169 17.80 -5.20 -9.25
C ASP A 169 16.81 -6.33 -8.92
N PRO A 170 16.21 -6.99 -9.94
CA PRO A 170 15.27 -8.09 -9.71
C PRO A 170 15.89 -9.27 -8.96
N GLY A 171 17.21 -9.47 -9.10
CA GLY A 171 17.93 -10.56 -8.46
C GLY A 171 18.01 -10.47 -6.94
N ARG A 172 17.81 -9.29 -6.37
CA ARG A 172 17.82 -9.04 -4.93
C ARG A 172 16.55 -9.54 -4.24
N TRP A 173 15.45 -9.75 -4.97
CA TRP A 173 14.13 -10.03 -4.44
C TRP A 173 13.72 -11.48 -4.68
N ASP A 174 13.02 -12.06 -3.72
CA ASP A 174 12.38 -13.38 -3.92
C ASP A 174 11.11 -13.20 -4.76
N ARG A 175 10.28 -12.23 -4.40
CA ARG A 175 8.95 -11.99 -4.98
C ARG A 175 8.49 -10.56 -4.79
N LEU A 176 7.52 -10.13 -5.63
CA LEU A 176 6.86 -8.82 -5.54
C LEU A 176 5.35 -9.00 -5.45
N ALA A 177 4.70 -8.47 -4.42
CA ALA A 177 3.24 -8.42 -4.29
C ALA A 177 2.75 -6.97 -4.32
N LEU A 178 1.82 -6.67 -5.20
CA LEU A 178 1.27 -5.36 -5.46
C LEU A 178 -0.23 -5.36 -5.12
N LEU A 179 -0.60 -4.56 -4.14
CA LEU A 179 -1.97 -4.41 -3.65
C LEU A 179 -2.58 -3.14 -4.24
N ASN A 180 -3.63 -3.29 -5.04
CA ASN A 180 -4.21 -2.21 -5.86
C ASN A 180 -3.10 -1.42 -6.60
N PRO A 181 -2.35 -2.10 -7.50
CA PRO A 181 -1.29 -1.44 -8.23
C PRO A 181 -1.83 -0.32 -9.13
N ILE A 182 -1.08 0.78 -9.20
CA ILE A 182 -1.35 1.87 -10.14
C ILE A 182 -0.86 1.41 -11.52
N ALA A 183 -1.75 0.75 -12.27
CA ALA A 183 -1.44 0.18 -13.58
C ALA A 183 -1.49 1.22 -14.71
N GLU A 184 -2.27 2.27 -14.55
CA GLU A 184 -2.46 3.36 -15.50
C GLU A 184 -2.41 4.72 -14.79
N PRO A 185 -1.98 5.80 -15.44
CA PRO A 185 -1.96 7.12 -14.83
C PRO A 185 -3.37 7.55 -14.43
N ALA A 186 -3.52 8.05 -13.20
CA ALA A 186 -4.81 8.57 -12.71
C ALA A 186 -5.38 9.71 -13.58
N LEU A 187 -4.54 10.30 -14.44
CA LEU A 187 -4.85 11.41 -15.36
C LEU A 187 -4.91 10.96 -16.82
N ASP A 188 -5.07 9.67 -17.09
CA ASP A 188 -5.01 9.17 -18.47
C ASP A 188 -6.06 9.81 -19.37
N ALA A 189 -5.65 10.05 -20.64
CA ALA A 189 -6.50 10.58 -21.69
C ALA A 189 -7.65 9.63 -22.08
N SER A 190 -7.53 8.33 -21.81
CA SER A 190 -8.57 7.32 -22.02
C SER A 190 -9.70 7.39 -20.98
N ALA A 191 -9.43 7.99 -19.81
CA ALA A 191 -10.44 8.20 -18.77
C ALA A 191 -11.56 9.13 -19.26
N SER A 192 -12.77 8.94 -18.71
CA SER A 192 -13.90 9.82 -19.00
C SER A 192 -13.54 11.28 -18.71
N TRP A 193 -14.14 12.22 -19.43
CA TRP A 193 -13.89 13.66 -19.22
C TRP A 193 -14.22 14.11 -17.79
N THR A 194 -15.17 13.43 -17.11
CA THR A 194 -15.48 13.63 -15.70
C THR A 194 -14.34 13.19 -14.77
N SER A 195 -13.73 12.04 -15.04
CA SER A 195 -12.57 11.53 -14.29
C SER A 195 -11.36 12.45 -14.47
N ARG A 196 -11.11 12.92 -15.70
CA ARG A 196 -10.04 13.90 -15.97
C ARG A 196 -10.28 15.23 -15.26
N GLY A 197 -11.51 15.71 -15.22
CA GLY A 197 -11.88 16.93 -14.49
C GLY A 197 -11.64 16.79 -13.00
N LEU A 198 -12.02 15.65 -12.41
CA LEU A 198 -11.79 15.39 -10.99
C LEU A 198 -10.30 15.28 -10.65
N ALA A 199 -9.52 14.62 -11.49
CA ALA A 199 -8.08 14.49 -11.31
C ALA A 199 -7.36 15.85 -11.46
N ALA A 200 -7.79 16.70 -12.43
CA ALA A 200 -7.28 18.06 -12.57
C ALA A 200 -7.62 18.93 -11.36
N LEU A 201 -8.83 18.80 -10.82
CA LEU A 201 -9.26 19.47 -9.60
C LEU A 201 -8.40 19.05 -8.39
N ALA A 202 -8.17 17.76 -8.24
CA ALA A 202 -7.30 17.23 -7.18
C ALA A 202 -5.87 17.76 -7.31
N ARG A 203 -5.30 17.76 -8.53
CA ARG A 203 -3.99 18.34 -8.80
C ARG A 203 -3.94 19.83 -8.42
N GLY A 204 -4.91 20.61 -8.89
CA GLY A 204 -5.02 22.03 -8.56
C GLY A 204 -5.12 22.29 -7.06
N TYR A 205 -5.83 21.42 -6.33
CA TYR A 205 -5.93 21.47 -4.87
C TYR A 205 -4.57 21.28 -4.18
N TYR A 206 -3.77 20.29 -4.57
CA TYR A 206 -2.44 20.08 -4.00
C TYR A 206 -1.45 21.19 -4.39
N GLU A 207 -1.48 21.64 -5.64
CA GLU A 207 -0.63 22.72 -6.12
C GLU A 207 -0.95 24.07 -5.44
N LEU A 208 -2.23 24.37 -5.26
CA LEU A 208 -2.66 25.57 -4.56
C LEU A 208 -2.22 25.55 -3.10
N ALA A 209 -2.44 24.41 -2.42
CA ALA A 209 -2.02 24.26 -1.03
C ALA A 209 -0.50 24.42 -0.85
N ALA A 210 0.30 23.94 -1.82
CA ALA A 210 1.76 24.09 -1.81
C ALA A 210 2.23 25.55 -2.03
N ARG A 211 1.40 26.42 -2.62
CA ARG A 211 1.69 27.85 -2.81
C ARG A 211 1.28 28.71 -1.60
N LEU A 212 0.47 28.19 -0.69
CA LEU A 212 0.07 28.87 0.53
C LEU A 212 1.23 28.88 1.56
N PRO A 213 1.24 29.81 2.53
CA PRO A 213 2.10 29.69 3.69
C PRO A 213 1.92 28.31 4.33
N GLU A 214 3.00 27.67 4.75
CA GLU A 214 3.04 26.25 5.18
C GLU A 214 1.91 25.88 6.15
N ARG A 215 1.63 26.72 7.15
CA ARG A 215 0.55 26.48 8.13
C ARG A 215 -0.82 26.42 7.45
N ALA A 216 -1.09 27.32 6.52
CA ALA A 216 -2.36 27.37 5.78
C ALA A 216 -2.48 26.17 4.82
N GLY A 217 -1.41 25.84 4.09
CA GLY A 217 -1.36 24.68 3.21
C GLY A 217 -1.63 23.38 3.96
N ARG A 218 -1.00 23.18 5.12
CA ARG A 218 -1.24 22.00 5.97
C ARG A 218 -2.67 21.95 6.51
N LEU A 219 -3.26 23.08 6.91
CA LEU A 219 -4.66 23.13 7.36
C LEU A 219 -5.63 22.73 6.24
N VAL A 220 -5.41 23.23 5.03
CA VAL A 220 -6.22 22.88 3.85
C VAL A 220 -6.12 21.40 3.54
N LEU A 221 -4.88 20.87 3.46
CA LEU A 221 -4.62 19.46 3.11
C LEU A 221 -5.06 18.49 4.21
N GLY A 222 -5.02 18.90 5.49
CA GLY A 222 -5.43 18.09 6.64
C GLY A 222 -6.89 18.25 7.04
N ALA A 223 -7.69 19.02 6.28
CA ALA A 223 -9.07 19.33 6.66
C ALA A 223 -9.94 18.07 6.79
N ALA A 224 -10.67 17.96 7.90
CA ALA A 224 -11.50 16.80 8.19
C ALA A 224 -12.51 16.42 7.09
N PRO A 225 -13.15 17.37 6.37
CA PRO A 225 -14.01 17.03 5.23
C PRO A 225 -13.26 16.31 4.10
N VAL A 226 -12.00 16.71 3.83
CA VAL A 226 -11.17 16.07 2.79
C VAL A 226 -10.87 14.63 3.17
N VAL A 227 -10.44 14.40 4.41
CA VAL A 227 -10.19 13.05 4.95
C VAL A 227 -11.44 12.18 4.85
N TRP A 228 -12.58 12.73 5.24
CA TRP A 228 -13.87 12.03 5.21
C TRP A 228 -14.30 11.66 3.78
N VAL A 229 -14.26 12.62 2.85
CA VAL A 229 -14.59 12.37 1.42
C VAL A 229 -13.64 11.33 0.82
N THR A 230 -12.34 11.42 1.11
CA THR A 230 -11.36 10.44 0.63
C THR A 230 -11.67 9.04 1.14
N THR A 231 -11.98 8.89 2.43
CA THR A 231 -12.35 7.58 3.00
C THR A 231 -13.55 6.97 2.27
N LEU A 232 -14.60 7.76 2.04
CA LEU A 232 -15.82 7.30 1.36
C LEU A 232 -15.59 6.98 -0.12
N ALA A 233 -14.76 7.77 -0.80
CA ALA A 233 -14.45 7.59 -2.21
C ALA A 233 -13.61 6.34 -2.46
N MET A 234 -12.69 6.03 -1.55
CA MET A 234 -11.71 4.94 -1.70
C MET A 234 -12.19 3.60 -1.15
N SER A 235 -13.20 3.57 -0.28
CA SER A 235 -13.72 2.34 0.34
C SER A 235 -15.04 1.91 -0.28
N ARG A 236 -15.26 0.59 -0.39
CA ARG A 236 -16.51 0.00 -0.92
C ARG A 236 -17.18 -0.95 0.07
N THR A 237 -16.49 -1.29 1.16
CA THR A 237 -17.00 -2.23 2.15
C THR A 237 -18.40 -1.89 2.66
N PRO A 238 -19.31 -2.87 2.75
CA PRO A 238 -20.59 -2.74 3.46
C PRO A 238 -20.43 -2.87 4.99
N ASP A 239 -19.31 -3.42 5.48
CA ASP A 239 -19.09 -3.61 6.92
C ASP A 239 -18.78 -2.27 7.59
N ARG A 240 -19.71 -1.83 8.45
CA ARG A 240 -19.59 -0.57 9.20
C ARG A 240 -18.42 -0.56 10.18
N ARG A 241 -17.95 -1.72 10.65
CA ARG A 241 -16.78 -1.81 11.56
C ARG A 241 -15.50 -1.52 10.78
N VAL A 242 -15.36 -2.09 9.58
CA VAL A 242 -14.25 -1.83 8.68
C VAL A 242 -14.24 -0.36 8.27
N LEU A 243 -15.39 0.20 7.86
CA LEU A 243 -15.50 1.61 7.49
C LEU A 243 -15.14 2.55 8.65
N ALA A 244 -15.61 2.23 9.87
CA ALA A 244 -15.29 2.99 11.06
C ALA A 244 -13.80 2.97 11.38
N TYR A 245 -13.18 1.78 11.30
CA TYR A 245 -11.75 1.60 11.49
C TYR A 245 -10.95 2.39 10.44
N THR A 246 -11.26 2.21 9.15
CA THR A 246 -10.59 2.90 8.05
C THR A 246 -10.65 4.42 8.22
N HIS A 247 -11.85 4.95 8.54
CA HIS A 247 -12.01 6.38 8.78
C HIS A 247 -11.20 6.86 9.99
N ASP A 248 -11.15 6.09 11.09
CA ASP A 248 -10.35 6.45 12.26
C ASP A 248 -8.85 6.45 11.94
N GLN A 249 -8.37 5.47 11.17
CA GLN A 249 -6.98 5.43 10.69
C GLN A 249 -6.65 6.66 9.82
N HIS A 250 -7.50 6.99 8.85
CA HIS A 250 -7.32 8.17 8.03
C HIS A 250 -7.35 9.45 8.86
N ARG A 251 -8.28 9.58 9.80
CA ARG A 251 -8.37 10.75 10.68
C ARG A 251 -7.13 10.94 11.55
N ARG A 252 -6.47 9.86 11.97
CA ARG A 252 -5.28 9.90 12.83
C ARG A 252 -3.99 10.10 12.03
N TYR A 253 -3.87 9.45 10.88
CA TYR A 253 -2.58 9.25 10.21
C TYR A 253 -2.48 9.89 8.83
N PHE A 254 -3.57 10.07 8.10
CA PHE A 254 -3.59 10.58 6.72
C PHE A 254 -3.01 12.00 6.56
N SER A 255 -2.93 12.75 7.64
CA SER A 255 -2.36 14.11 7.66
C SER A 255 -0.96 14.18 8.28
N ARG A 256 -0.29 13.04 8.47
CA ARG A 256 1.09 12.97 8.95
C ARG A 256 2.06 13.04 7.77
N PHE A 257 2.23 14.23 7.23
CA PHE A 257 3.18 14.56 6.17
C PHE A 257 4.03 15.78 6.56
N ALA A 258 5.26 15.86 6.04
CA ALA A 258 6.24 16.84 6.47
C ALA A 258 5.90 18.27 6.05
N SER A 259 5.45 18.48 4.79
CA SER A 259 5.07 19.80 4.28
C SER A 259 4.06 19.73 3.14
N ALA A 260 3.38 20.85 2.88
CA ALA A 260 2.44 20.96 1.76
C ALA A 260 3.17 20.82 0.40
N ARG A 261 4.40 21.36 0.29
CA ARG A 261 5.24 21.22 -0.89
C ARG A 261 5.58 19.75 -1.17
N MET A 262 6.15 19.06 -0.17
CA MET A 262 6.48 17.64 -0.26
C MET A 262 5.27 16.81 -0.70
N LEU A 263 4.10 17.07 -0.10
CA LEU A 263 2.88 16.34 -0.42
C LEU A 263 2.42 16.59 -1.88
N SER A 264 2.58 17.82 -2.40
CA SER A 264 2.29 18.15 -3.80
C SER A 264 3.26 17.45 -4.77
N GLU A 265 4.55 17.39 -4.43
CA GLU A 265 5.56 16.65 -5.19
C GLU A 265 5.21 15.15 -5.26
N SER A 266 4.95 14.55 -4.10
CA SER A 266 4.54 13.13 -4.02
C SER A 266 3.20 12.85 -4.69
N TYR A 267 2.23 13.80 -4.65
CA TYR A 267 0.97 13.67 -5.40
C TYR A 267 1.23 13.60 -6.90
N ARG A 268 2.09 14.48 -7.42
CA ARG A 268 2.49 14.45 -8.84
C ARG A 268 3.11 13.10 -9.19
N ALA A 269 4.08 12.65 -8.40
CA ALA A 269 4.72 11.35 -8.60
C ALA A 269 3.71 10.18 -8.60
N SER A 270 2.74 10.20 -7.67
CA SER A 270 1.72 9.15 -7.54
C SER A 270 0.63 9.18 -8.62
N SER A 271 0.40 10.33 -9.26
CA SER A 271 -0.63 10.50 -10.28
C SER A 271 -0.13 10.35 -11.72
N THR A 272 1.18 10.41 -11.93
CA THR A 272 1.81 10.29 -13.25
C THR A 272 2.61 9.01 -13.42
N GLY A 273 3.22 8.47 -12.35
CA GLY A 273 3.98 7.22 -12.40
C GLY A 273 3.06 5.99 -12.33
N THR A 274 3.45 4.92 -13.01
CA THR A 274 2.71 3.66 -13.05
C THR A 274 3.63 2.46 -12.82
N VAL A 275 3.05 1.33 -12.42
CA VAL A 275 3.77 0.05 -12.39
C VAL A 275 4.13 -0.41 -13.82
N ALA A 276 3.31 -0.02 -14.80
CA ALA A 276 3.54 -0.35 -16.21
C ALA A 276 4.88 0.21 -16.74
N ASP A 277 5.36 1.34 -16.20
CA ASP A 277 6.65 1.94 -16.57
C ASP A 277 7.87 1.04 -16.26
N ALA A 278 7.68 0.03 -15.42
CA ALA A 278 8.71 -0.92 -15.01
C ALA A 278 8.40 -2.38 -15.40
N ALA A 279 7.21 -2.65 -15.97
CA ALA A 279 6.67 -4.01 -16.13
C ALA A 279 7.59 -4.96 -16.90
N ASP A 280 8.24 -4.49 -17.96
CA ASP A 280 9.18 -5.26 -18.80
C ASP A 280 10.48 -5.67 -18.10
N ARG A 281 10.76 -5.06 -16.94
CA ARG A 281 11.96 -5.32 -16.11
C ARG A 281 11.66 -6.14 -14.86
N LEU A 282 10.39 -6.44 -14.57
CA LEU A 282 9.96 -7.23 -13.40
C LEU A 282 10.13 -8.74 -13.67
N ARG A 283 11.37 -9.21 -13.74
CA ARG A 283 11.75 -10.61 -14.11
C ARG A 283 11.74 -11.56 -12.91
N LEU A 284 10.67 -11.58 -12.15
CA LEU A 284 10.49 -12.42 -10.96
C LEU A 284 8.99 -12.75 -10.80
N PRO A 285 8.59 -13.60 -9.82
CA PRO A 285 7.18 -13.81 -9.53
C PRO A 285 6.52 -12.52 -8.98
N VAL A 286 5.43 -12.10 -9.60
CA VAL A 286 4.63 -10.92 -9.22
C VAL A 286 3.20 -11.35 -8.92
N LEU A 287 2.69 -10.98 -7.74
CA LEU A 287 1.30 -11.10 -7.36
C LEU A 287 0.62 -9.74 -7.50
N LEU A 288 -0.46 -9.67 -8.25
CA LEU A 288 -1.33 -8.50 -8.36
C LEU A 288 -2.64 -8.82 -7.63
N VAL A 289 -3.01 -8.02 -6.63
CA VAL A 289 -4.31 -8.12 -5.96
C VAL A 289 -5.04 -6.81 -6.15
N ALA A 290 -6.17 -6.83 -6.83
CA ALA A 290 -6.91 -5.64 -7.20
C ALA A 290 -8.35 -5.69 -6.69
N GLY A 291 -8.88 -4.57 -6.21
CA GLY A 291 -10.29 -4.40 -5.94
C GLY A 291 -11.04 -4.12 -7.24
N ARG A 292 -12.16 -4.83 -7.51
CA ARG A 292 -12.95 -4.62 -8.73
C ARG A 292 -13.52 -3.21 -8.81
N GLU A 293 -13.88 -2.62 -7.68
CA GLU A 293 -14.48 -1.30 -7.56
C GLU A 293 -13.46 -0.21 -7.16
N ASP A 294 -12.18 -0.47 -7.40
CA ASP A 294 -11.13 0.53 -7.18
C ASP A 294 -11.32 1.73 -8.12
N PRO A 295 -11.50 2.95 -7.59
CA PRO A 295 -11.67 4.14 -8.44
C PRO A 295 -10.38 4.61 -9.11
N LEU A 296 -9.21 4.07 -8.73
CA LEU A 296 -7.90 4.46 -9.24
C LEU A 296 -7.29 3.46 -10.21
N GLY A 297 -7.92 2.30 -10.43
CA GLY A 297 -7.41 1.29 -11.34
C GLY A 297 -8.53 0.41 -11.88
N SER A 298 -8.60 0.26 -13.18
CA SER A 298 -9.58 -0.61 -13.84
C SER A 298 -9.10 -2.06 -13.91
N VAL A 299 -10.02 -3.04 -13.91
CA VAL A 299 -9.66 -4.45 -14.09
C VAL A 299 -8.95 -4.68 -15.43
N PRO A 300 -9.40 -4.11 -16.57
CA PRO A 300 -8.67 -4.23 -17.83
C PRO A 300 -7.23 -3.71 -17.76
N ALA A 301 -6.97 -2.62 -17.03
CA ALA A 301 -5.60 -2.12 -16.84
C ALA A 301 -4.75 -3.08 -16.00
N GLN A 302 -5.34 -3.74 -15.01
CA GLN A 302 -4.64 -4.77 -14.22
C GLN A 302 -4.31 -6.01 -15.07
N GLU A 303 -5.21 -6.44 -15.95
CA GLU A 303 -4.98 -7.53 -16.91
C GLU A 303 -3.87 -7.17 -17.90
N ALA A 304 -3.90 -5.94 -18.42
CA ALA A 304 -2.85 -5.44 -19.32
C ALA A 304 -1.48 -5.36 -18.61
N LEU A 305 -1.44 -4.93 -17.34
CA LEU A 305 -0.23 -4.91 -16.53
C LEU A 305 0.32 -6.33 -16.34
N ALA A 306 -0.52 -7.31 -16.01
CA ALA A 306 -0.11 -8.70 -15.87
C ALA A 306 0.52 -9.22 -17.17
N ALA A 307 -0.13 -8.99 -18.29
CA ALA A 307 0.37 -9.37 -19.62
C ALA A 307 1.72 -8.67 -19.95
N ALA A 308 1.90 -7.40 -19.59
CA ALA A 308 3.14 -6.68 -19.81
C ALA A 308 4.30 -7.24 -18.97
N ILE A 309 4.05 -7.63 -17.71
CA ILE A 309 5.04 -8.29 -16.86
C ILE A 309 5.46 -9.64 -17.46
N GLU A 310 4.50 -10.44 -17.95
CA GLU A 310 4.77 -11.73 -18.58
C GLU A 310 5.56 -11.58 -19.89
N ALA A 311 5.19 -10.59 -20.71
CA ALA A 311 5.93 -10.26 -21.94
C ALA A 311 7.38 -9.84 -21.65
N GLY A 312 7.65 -9.19 -20.50
CA GLY A 312 8.98 -8.83 -20.02
C GLY A 312 9.80 -10.01 -19.45
N GLY A 313 9.20 -11.21 -19.40
CA GLY A 313 9.85 -12.42 -18.86
C GLY A 313 9.64 -12.65 -17.35
N GLY A 314 8.76 -11.89 -16.72
CA GLY A 314 8.28 -12.14 -15.36
C GLY A 314 7.19 -13.22 -15.32
N ARG A 315 6.65 -13.46 -14.14
CA ARG A 315 5.46 -14.33 -13.93
C ARG A 315 4.44 -13.57 -13.13
N ALA A 316 3.31 -13.20 -13.73
CA ALA A 316 2.25 -12.46 -13.08
C ALA A 316 1.08 -13.37 -12.67
N GLU A 317 0.54 -13.14 -11.49
CA GLU A 317 -0.69 -13.77 -11.00
C GLU A 317 -1.63 -12.66 -10.54
N LEU A 318 -2.78 -12.51 -11.20
CA LEU A 318 -3.78 -11.49 -10.87
C LEU A 318 -4.96 -12.09 -10.13
N HIS A 319 -5.29 -11.50 -8.98
CA HIS A 319 -6.51 -11.76 -8.23
C HIS A 319 -7.35 -10.49 -8.14
N VAL A 320 -8.60 -10.57 -8.58
CA VAL A 320 -9.56 -9.46 -8.49
C VAL A 320 -10.59 -9.78 -7.42
N LEU A 321 -10.70 -8.91 -6.40
CA LEU A 321 -11.62 -9.05 -5.28
C LEU A 321 -12.90 -8.26 -5.52
N ASP A 322 -14.04 -8.94 -5.52
CA ASP A 322 -15.36 -8.34 -5.70
C ASP A 322 -15.81 -7.59 -4.44
N GLY A 323 -16.52 -6.47 -4.61
CA GLY A 323 -17.04 -5.65 -3.51
C GLY A 323 -15.95 -4.90 -2.74
N VAL A 324 -14.78 -4.68 -3.34
CA VAL A 324 -13.60 -4.08 -2.72
C VAL A 324 -13.15 -2.87 -3.52
N GLY A 325 -12.85 -1.77 -2.81
CA GLY A 325 -12.32 -0.54 -3.38
C GLY A 325 -10.79 -0.45 -3.33
N HIS A 326 -10.29 0.78 -3.26
CA HIS A 326 -8.85 1.05 -3.23
C HIS A 326 -8.16 0.60 -1.93
N LEU A 327 -8.91 0.47 -0.84
CA LEU A 327 -8.37 0.20 0.49
C LEU A 327 -8.50 -1.29 0.87
N LEU A 328 -8.17 -2.18 -0.07
CA LEU A 328 -8.34 -3.64 0.08
C LEU A 328 -7.64 -4.20 1.33
N HIS A 329 -6.51 -3.64 1.72
CA HIS A 329 -5.75 -4.01 2.92
C HIS A 329 -6.49 -3.69 4.24
N TYR A 330 -7.47 -2.78 4.21
CA TYR A 330 -8.43 -2.55 5.30
C TYR A 330 -9.72 -3.35 5.11
N GLU A 331 -10.20 -3.45 3.87
CA GLU A 331 -11.50 -4.05 3.56
C GLU A 331 -11.47 -5.58 3.65
N ARG A 332 -10.35 -6.21 3.29
CA ARG A 332 -10.16 -7.67 3.23
C ARG A 332 -8.75 -8.11 3.69
N PRO A 333 -8.28 -7.68 4.88
CA PRO A 333 -6.91 -7.99 5.31
C PRO A 333 -6.62 -9.50 5.39
N GLY A 334 -7.57 -10.29 5.86
CA GLY A 334 -7.45 -11.76 5.95
C GLY A 334 -7.37 -12.43 4.58
N GLU A 335 -8.15 -11.97 3.60
CA GLU A 335 -8.12 -12.50 2.24
C GLU A 335 -6.80 -12.14 1.53
N CYS A 336 -6.33 -10.89 1.68
CA CYS A 336 -5.02 -10.47 1.19
C CYS A 336 -3.89 -11.34 1.80
N ALA A 337 -3.94 -11.58 3.12
CA ALA A 337 -2.97 -12.43 3.79
C ALA A 337 -3.02 -13.88 3.31
N ALA A 338 -4.20 -14.44 3.07
CA ALA A 338 -4.38 -15.78 2.55
C ALA A 338 -3.80 -15.93 1.13
N LEU A 339 -4.05 -14.95 0.25
CA LEU A 339 -3.47 -14.90 -1.10
C LEU A 339 -1.95 -14.81 -1.04
N LEU A 340 -1.39 -13.94 -0.20
CA LEU A 340 0.06 -13.83 -0.01
C LEU A 340 0.68 -15.14 0.48
N ARG A 341 0.05 -15.85 1.43
CA ARG A 341 0.53 -17.16 1.90
C ARG A 341 0.50 -18.23 0.81
N ALA A 342 -0.66 -18.37 0.16
CA ALA A 342 -0.85 -19.35 -0.90
C ALA A 342 0.13 -19.13 -2.06
N TRP A 343 0.30 -17.88 -2.47
CA TRP A 343 1.25 -17.51 -3.53
C TRP A 343 2.71 -17.73 -3.11
N ALA A 344 3.09 -17.37 -1.89
CA ALA A 344 4.44 -17.59 -1.39
C ALA A 344 4.80 -19.07 -1.21
N ALA A 345 3.81 -19.94 -1.03
CA ALA A 345 4.01 -21.39 -0.93
C ALA A 345 4.27 -22.06 -2.29
N ARG A 346 3.79 -21.46 -3.39
CA ARG A 346 4.02 -21.98 -4.75
C ARG A 346 5.42 -21.62 -5.22
N GLY A 347 6.22 -22.64 -5.55
CA GLY A 347 7.56 -22.46 -6.16
C GLY A 347 8.73 -22.49 -5.17
N ARG A 348 8.52 -23.11 -4.00
CA ARG A 348 9.63 -23.66 -3.19
C ARG A 348 9.96 -25.08 -3.56
#